data_4a2c36ea8d43749d3942c9506b394fb2
#
_entry.id   4a2c36ea8d43749d3942c9506b394fb2
#
_cell.length_a   1.000
_cell.length_b   1.000
_cell.length_c   1.000
_cell.angle_alpha   90.00
_cell.angle_beta   90.00
_cell.angle_gamma   90.00
#
_symmetry.space_group_name_H-M   'P 1'
#
loop_
_entity.id
_entity.type
_entity.pdbx_description
1 polymer ?
#
loop_
_entity_poly.entity_id
_entity_poly.type
_entity_poly.pdbx_seq_one_letter_code
_entity_poly.pdbx_strand_id
1 'polypeptide(L)'
;MFIVSTSSINPTSSYHHGNLREALLINGLQLLESSQGVDFSMRELTRMIGVSPNAVYRHFANKEELLTALAIYGFEQLIEAQAHAIHNATNPKAGFLNSGKEYIYFAIKNPSLFRLMYSQFTVAQDDEKLKSMTDLFYTGMLYAAATAFQTSVDTEQSQTMARLAWGMVHGLSYLIIDGQFSHLSNDELNIMIDNVLETAIAVSGK
;
A
#
# COMPACT_ATOMS: atom_id res chain seq x y z
N MET A 1 -0.87 23.91 -8.41
CA MET A 1 0.58 23.68 -8.37
C MET A 1 0.98 23.60 -6.91
N PHE A 2 0.80 22.44 -6.30
CA PHE A 2 1.24 22.24 -4.92
C PHE A 2 2.72 21.90 -4.96
N ILE A 3 3.53 22.87 -4.57
CA ILE A 3 4.94 22.64 -4.24
C ILE A 3 4.93 21.92 -2.90
N VAL A 4 4.98 20.59 -2.94
CA VAL A 4 5.36 19.81 -1.77
C VAL A 4 6.81 20.16 -1.51
N SER A 5 7.05 20.87 -0.42
CA SER A 5 8.39 21.14 0.09
C SER A 5 9.11 19.80 0.23
N THR A 6 9.96 19.50 -0.75
CA THR A 6 10.94 18.44 -0.63
C THR A 6 11.92 18.93 0.43
N SER A 7 11.74 18.45 1.66
CA SER A 7 12.84 18.42 2.62
C SER A 7 13.98 17.74 1.92
N SER A 8 14.94 18.54 1.50
CA SER A 8 16.21 18.09 0.92
C SER A 8 16.89 17.19 1.95
N ILE A 9 16.72 15.88 1.77
CA ILE A 9 17.53 14.89 2.47
C ILE A 9 18.93 15.06 1.89
N ASN A 10 19.79 15.67 2.69
CA ASN A 10 21.20 15.88 2.39
C ASN A 10 21.87 14.50 2.18
N PRO A 11 22.51 14.20 1.04
CA PRO A 11 23.09 12.87 0.76
C PRO A 11 24.45 12.60 1.43
N THR A 12 24.78 13.31 2.52
CA THR A 12 26.01 13.08 3.29
C THR A 12 25.72 12.95 4.78
N SER A 13 24.87 11.97 5.13
CA SER A 13 24.78 11.50 6.52
C SER A 13 25.64 10.25 6.64
N SER A 14 26.67 10.30 7.48
CA SER A 14 27.55 9.18 7.84
C SER A 14 26.72 7.92 8.11
N TYR A 15 27.01 6.90 7.32
CA TYR A 15 26.41 5.58 7.41
C TYR A 15 26.62 4.99 8.82
N HIS A 16 25.58 5.06 9.65
CA HIS A 16 25.55 4.33 10.92
C HIS A 16 25.31 2.84 10.63
N HIS A 17 26.30 1.99 10.90
CA HIS A 17 26.29 0.55 10.72
C HIS A 17 25.11 -0.18 11.43
N GLY A 18 24.25 0.52 12.17
CA GLY A 18 23.10 -0.02 12.90
C GLY A 18 21.81 -0.20 12.11
N ASN A 19 21.68 0.36 10.91
CA ASN A 19 20.40 0.37 10.18
C ASN A 19 20.52 0.04 8.68
N LEU A 20 21.44 -0.87 8.31
CA LEU A 20 21.64 -1.25 6.90
C LEU A 20 20.36 -1.88 6.31
N ARG A 21 19.63 -2.66 7.09
CA ARG A 21 18.39 -3.31 6.62
C ARG A 21 17.34 -2.28 6.22
N GLU A 22 17.17 -1.21 6.98
CA GLU A 22 16.24 -0.12 6.66
C GLU A 22 16.71 0.67 5.42
N ALA A 23 18.00 0.98 5.33
CA ALA A 23 18.57 1.63 4.15
C ALA A 23 18.35 0.78 2.89
N LEU A 24 18.47 -0.55 3.00
CA LEU A 24 18.19 -1.48 1.91
C LEU A 24 16.71 -1.45 1.49
N LEU A 25 15.78 -1.38 2.44
CA LEU A 25 14.36 -1.26 2.15
C LEU A 25 14.03 0.08 1.48
N ILE A 26 14.51 1.21 2.03
CA ILE A 26 14.24 2.54 1.47
C ILE A 26 14.78 2.66 0.03
N ASN A 27 16.03 2.24 -0.20
CA ASN A 27 16.61 2.29 -1.54
C ASN A 27 16.02 1.23 -2.47
N GLY A 28 15.58 0.08 -1.94
CA GLY A 28 14.81 -0.91 -2.68
C GLY A 28 13.47 -0.37 -3.18
N LEU A 29 12.74 0.40 -2.35
CA LEU A 29 11.53 1.12 -2.76
C LEU A 29 11.82 2.13 -3.87
N GLN A 30 12.90 2.92 -3.75
CA GLN A 30 13.27 3.88 -4.78
C GLN A 30 13.59 3.20 -6.10
N LEU A 31 14.30 2.07 -6.09
CA LEU A 31 14.57 1.28 -7.29
C LEU A 31 13.28 0.70 -7.89
N LEU A 32 12.40 0.16 -7.07
CA LEU A 32 11.13 -0.40 -7.48
C LEU A 32 10.28 0.65 -8.22
N GLU A 33 10.17 1.87 -7.68
CA GLU A 33 9.40 2.95 -8.30
C GLU A 33 10.11 3.51 -9.54
N SER A 34 11.43 3.70 -9.52
CA SER A 34 12.17 4.26 -10.66
C SER A 34 12.26 3.31 -11.85
N SER A 35 12.29 2.00 -11.63
CA SER A 35 12.24 0.97 -12.68
C SER A 35 10.81 0.65 -13.14
N GLN A 36 9.81 1.26 -12.53
CA GLN A 36 8.38 0.97 -12.76
C GLN A 36 8.02 -0.52 -12.53
N GLY A 37 8.69 -1.16 -11.59
CA GLY A 37 8.47 -2.55 -11.24
C GLY A 37 9.72 -3.26 -10.72
N VAL A 38 9.70 -4.59 -10.83
CA VAL A 38 10.75 -5.44 -10.24
C VAL A 38 12.02 -5.56 -11.09
N ASP A 39 12.16 -4.81 -12.17
CA ASP A 39 13.28 -4.92 -13.13
C ASP A 39 14.55 -4.16 -12.68
N PHE A 40 14.98 -4.38 -11.44
CA PHE A 40 16.26 -3.91 -10.91
C PHE A 40 17.09 -5.08 -10.38
N SER A 41 18.40 -4.88 -10.17
CA SER A 41 19.30 -5.90 -9.65
C SER A 41 19.78 -5.58 -8.23
N MET A 42 20.14 -6.63 -7.47
CA MET A 42 20.82 -6.47 -6.16
C MET A 42 22.14 -5.70 -6.27
N ARG A 43 22.81 -5.75 -7.45
CA ARG A 43 24.04 -4.97 -7.70
C ARG A 43 23.78 -3.48 -7.83
N GLU A 44 22.65 -3.08 -8.42
CA GLU A 44 22.24 -1.68 -8.46
C GLU A 44 21.94 -1.15 -7.06
N LEU A 45 21.26 -1.94 -6.23
CA LEU A 45 21.01 -1.61 -4.84
C LEU A 45 22.32 -1.42 -4.05
N THR A 46 23.28 -2.34 -4.19
CA THR A 46 24.59 -2.22 -3.51
C THR A 46 25.34 -0.96 -3.92
N ARG A 47 25.34 -0.63 -5.22
CA ARG A 47 25.98 0.56 -5.76
C ARG A 47 25.31 1.84 -5.28
N MET A 48 23.99 1.86 -5.21
CA MET A 48 23.22 3.02 -4.76
C MET A 48 23.50 3.37 -3.30
N ILE A 49 23.64 2.36 -2.44
CA ILE A 49 23.91 2.53 -1.01
C ILE A 49 25.39 2.70 -0.70
N GLY A 50 26.27 2.27 -1.61
CA GLY A 50 27.73 2.34 -1.41
C GLY A 50 28.29 1.27 -0.49
N VAL A 51 27.65 0.09 -0.41
CA VAL A 51 28.06 -1.04 0.44
C VAL A 51 28.56 -2.22 -0.38
N SER A 52 29.31 -3.13 0.27
CA SER A 52 29.76 -4.36 -0.40
C SER A 52 28.56 -5.31 -0.67
N PRO A 53 28.58 -6.11 -1.75
CA PRO A 53 27.58 -7.13 -1.99
C PRO A 53 27.37 -8.07 -0.80
N ASN A 54 28.43 -8.50 -0.14
CA ASN A 54 28.36 -9.37 1.03
C ASN A 54 27.56 -8.75 2.20
N ALA A 55 27.61 -7.43 2.34
CA ALA A 55 26.82 -6.75 3.38
C ALA A 55 25.32 -6.84 3.09
N VAL A 56 24.92 -6.71 1.82
CA VAL A 56 23.51 -6.83 1.40
C VAL A 56 23.01 -8.26 1.56
N TYR A 57 23.79 -9.25 1.10
CA TYR A 57 23.40 -10.67 1.19
C TYR A 57 23.33 -11.23 2.62
N ARG A 58 23.83 -10.51 3.62
CA ARG A 58 23.59 -10.83 5.05
C ARG A 58 22.19 -10.44 5.53
N HIS A 59 21.51 -9.53 4.84
CA HIS A 59 20.17 -9.05 5.19
C HIS A 59 19.09 -9.63 4.30
N PHE A 60 19.39 -9.89 3.04
CA PHE A 60 18.50 -10.48 2.03
C PHE A 60 19.32 -11.45 1.17
N ALA A 61 19.06 -12.75 1.33
CA ALA A 61 19.83 -13.80 0.66
C ALA A 61 19.70 -13.73 -0.87
N ASN A 62 18.61 -13.17 -1.37
CA ASN A 62 18.33 -12.99 -2.79
C ASN A 62 17.36 -11.82 -3.00
N LYS A 63 17.05 -11.54 -4.26
CA LYS A 63 16.10 -10.48 -4.64
C LYS A 63 14.66 -10.77 -4.19
N GLU A 64 14.26 -12.03 -4.22
CA GLU A 64 12.91 -12.45 -3.82
C GLU A 64 12.64 -12.13 -2.35
N GLU A 65 13.63 -12.39 -1.47
CA GLU A 65 13.53 -12.04 -0.05
C GLU A 65 13.42 -10.52 0.17
N LEU A 66 14.15 -9.71 -0.62
CA LEU A 66 13.99 -8.26 -0.61
C LEU A 66 12.60 -7.85 -1.09
N LEU A 67 12.11 -8.40 -2.20
CA LEU A 67 10.77 -8.08 -2.73
C LEU A 67 9.66 -8.47 -1.75
N THR A 68 9.79 -9.62 -1.09
CA THR A 68 8.87 -10.04 -0.02
C THR A 68 8.87 -9.03 1.14
N ALA A 69 10.05 -8.59 1.57
CA ALA A 69 10.15 -7.58 2.63
C ALA A 69 9.59 -6.21 2.21
N LEU A 70 9.71 -5.83 0.93
CA LEU A 70 9.06 -4.63 0.39
C LEU A 70 7.55 -4.76 0.37
N ALA A 71 7.01 -5.92 -0.02
CA ALA A 71 5.57 -6.16 0.03
C ALA A 71 5.02 -6.10 1.46
N ILE A 72 5.72 -6.71 2.43
CA ILE A 72 5.37 -6.63 3.85
C ILE A 72 5.34 -5.17 4.30
N TYR A 73 6.38 -4.39 3.98
CA TYR A 73 6.44 -2.97 4.30
C TYR A 73 5.24 -2.21 3.69
N GLY A 74 4.87 -2.51 2.45
CA GLY A 74 3.71 -1.91 1.81
C GLY A 74 2.40 -2.19 2.55
N PHE A 75 2.17 -3.42 3.00
CA PHE A 75 1.00 -3.76 3.82
C PHE A 75 1.04 -3.08 5.19
N GLU A 76 2.19 -3.01 5.87
CA GLU A 76 2.35 -2.30 7.14
C GLU A 76 1.94 -0.81 6.99
N GLN A 77 2.43 -0.13 5.95
CA GLN A 77 2.10 1.29 5.69
C GLN A 77 0.63 1.49 5.33
N LEU A 78 0.06 0.61 4.51
CA LEU A 78 -1.35 0.70 4.14
C LEU A 78 -2.27 0.49 5.34
N ILE A 79 -2.00 -0.54 6.17
CA ILE A 79 -2.77 -0.84 7.38
C ILE A 79 -2.71 0.35 8.36
N GLU A 80 -1.53 0.93 8.56
CA GLU A 80 -1.36 2.11 9.44
C GLU A 80 -2.15 3.31 8.94
N ALA A 81 -2.08 3.64 7.64
CA ALA A 81 -2.83 4.74 7.05
C ALA A 81 -4.34 4.54 7.20
N GLN A 82 -4.84 3.34 6.93
CA GLN A 82 -6.26 3.02 7.08
C GLN A 82 -6.73 3.07 8.55
N ALA A 83 -5.93 2.53 9.48
CA ALA A 83 -6.23 2.58 10.91
C ALA A 83 -6.31 4.03 11.42
N HIS A 84 -5.38 4.90 10.98
CA HIS A 84 -5.39 6.32 11.29
C HIS A 84 -6.64 7.02 10.73
N ALA A 85 -7.03 6.72 9.50
CA ALA A 85 -8.22 7.28 8.87
C ALA A 85 -9.51 6.88 9.60
N ILE A 86 -9.60 5.63 10.06
CA ILE A 86 -10.72 5.11 10.84
C ILE A 86 -10.76 5.79 12.21
N HIS A 87 -9.62 5.88 12.90
CA HIS A 87 -9.53 6.45 14.25
C HIS A 87 -9.96 7.92 14.31
N ASN A 88 -9.61 8.72 13.28
CA ASN A 88 -9.88 10.15 13.22
C ASN A 88 -11.26 10.49 12.60
N ALA A 89 -12.03 9.49 12.23
CA ALA A 89 -13.34 9.71 11.62
C ALA A 89 -14.42 10.11 12.66
N THR A 90 -15.41 10.87 12.21
CA THR A 90 -16.53 11.33 13.06
C THR A 90 -17.52 10.23 13.41
N ASN A 91 -17.58 9.20 12.62
CA ASN A 91 -18.45 8.02 12.82
C ASN A 91 -17.93 6.82 12.02
N PRO A 92 -18.40 5.58 12.31
CA PRO A 92 -17.90 4.37 11.66
C PRO A 92 -18.03 4.36 10.13
N LYS A 93 -19.12 4.89 9.57
CA LYS A 93 -19.29 4.96 8.10
C LYS A 93 -18.27 5.88 7.45
N ALA A 94 -18.04 7.04 8.05
CA ALA A 94 -16.99 7.96 7.61
C ALA A 94 -15.59 7.31 7.71
N GLY A 95 -15.34 6.54 8.78
CA GLY A 95 -14.10 5.81 8.97
C GLY A 95 -13.86 4.77 7.87
N PHE A 96 -14.89 4.00 7.53
CA PHE A 96 -14.82 3.02 6.46
C PHE A 96 -14.59 3.67 5.09
N LEU A 97 -15.29 4.78 4.81
CA LEU A 97 -15.10 5.56 3.57
C LEU A 97 -13.67 6.12 3.49
N ASN A 98 -13.19 6.75 4.56
CA ASN A 98 -11.85 7.33 4.60
C ASN A 98 -10.76 6.25 4.47
N SER A 99 -10.95 5.06 5.04
CA SER A 99 -10.02 3.94 4.85
C SER A 99 -9.96 3.48 3.38
N GLY A 100 -11.08 3.51 2.67
CA GLY A 100 -11.14 3.25 1.23
C GLY A 100 -10.39 4.32 0.41
N LYS A 101 -10.50 5.60 0.80
CA LYS A 101 -9.72 6.70 0.20
C LYS A 101 -8.22 6.50 0.40
N GLU A 102 -7.78 6.18 1.61
CA GLU A 102 -6.36 5.92 1.90
C GLU A 102 -5.82 4.76 1.07
N TYR A 103 -6.63 3.72 0.84
CA TYR A 103 -6.27 2.62 -0.04
C TYR A 103 -5.95 3.09 -1.46
N ILE A 104 -6.82 3.91 -2.04
CA ILE A 104 -6.66 4.45 -3.40
C ILE A 104 -5.47 5.41 -3.47
N TYR A 105 -5.33 6.32 -2.50
CA TYR A 105 -4.21 7.28 -2.45
C TYR A 105 -2.87 6.58 -2.22
N PHE A 106 -2.84 5.49 -1.44
CA PHE A 106 -1.65 4.67 -1.31
C PHE A 106 -1.20 4.10 -2.66
N ALA A 107 -2.13 3.56 -3.45
CA ALA A 107 -1.84 3.03 -4.78
C ALA A 107 -1.32 4.13 -5.74
N ILE A 108 -1.95 5.31 -5.73
CA ILE A 108 -1.54 6.46 -6.57
C ILE A 108 -0.13 6.91 -6.20
N LYS A 109 0.19 6.96 -4.91
CA LYS A 109 1.49 7.42 -4.40
C LYS A 109 2.61 6.40 -4.61
N ASN A 110 2.29 5.11 -4.58
CA ASN A 110 3.26 4.01 -4.60
C ASN A 110 2.86 2.94 -5.64
N PRO A 111 2.75 3.28 -6.94
CA PRO A 111 2.14 2.39 -7.93
C PRO A 111 2.91 1.08 -8.12
N SER A 112 4.24 1.10 -8.13
CA SER A 112 5.06 -0.10 -8.28
C SER A 112 5.03 -0.98 -7.04
N LEU A 113 5.03 -0.38 -5.85
CA LEU A 113 4.87 -1.11 -4.58
C LEU A 113 3.49 -1.74 -4.48
N PHE A 114 2.43 -1.01 -4.85
CA PHE A 114 1.08 -1.53 -4.87
C PHE A 114 0.93 -2.74 -5.82
N ARG A 115 1.52 -2.65 -7.03
CA ARG A 115 1.56 -3.79 -7.96
C ARG A 115 2.33 -4.99 -7.39
N LEU A 116 3.46 -4.75 -6.71
CA LEU A 116 4.21 -5.82 -6.05
C LEU A 116 3.38 -6.50 -4.96
N MET A 117 2.72 -5.74 -4.08
CA MET A 117 1.91 -6.27 -2.97
C MET A 117 0.83 -7.26 -3.43
N TYR A 118 0.23 -7.04 -4.60
CA TYR A 118 -0.86 -7.86 -5.15
C TYR A 118 -0.44 -8.68 -6.38
N SER A 119 0.87 -8.82 -6.63
CA SER A 119 1.38 -9.63 -7.73
C SER A 119 1.23 -11.13 -7.47
N GLN A 120 1.27 -11.92 -8.54
CA GLN A 120 1.34 -13.38 -8.43
C GLN A 120 2.58 -13.84 -7.67
N PHE A 121 3.70 -13.11 -7.79
CA PHE A 121 4.91 -13.35 -7.00
C PHE A 121 4.60 -13.30 -5.50
N THR A 122 3.98 -12.22 -5.02
CA THR A 122 3.65 -12.04 -3.59
C THR A 122 2.66 -13.10 -3.10
N VAL A 123 1.63 -13.41 -3.89
CA VAL A 123 0.64 -14.46 -3.56
C VAL A 123 1.27 -15.85 -3.47
N ALA A 124 2.32 -16.12 -4.25
CA ALA A 124 3.00 -17.42 -4.27
C ALA A 124 4.05 -17.58 -3.15
N GLN A 125 4.37 -16.52 -2.39
CA GLN A 125 5.36 -16.62 -1.31
C GLN A 125 4.83 -17.41 -0.12
N ASP A 126 5.64 -18.34 0.37
CA ASP A 126 5.40 -19.08 1.60
C ASP A 126 6.13 -18.41 2.79
N ASP A 127 5.82 -17.13 3.03
CA ASP A 127 6.39 -16.32 4.10
C ASP A 127 5.33 -16.07 5.18
N GLU A 128 5.59 -16.51 6.40
CA GLU A 128 4.63 -16.42 7.52
C GLU A 128 4.32 -14.96 7.89
N LYS A 129 5.32 -14.05 7.80
CA LYS A 129 5.09 -12.64 8.11
C LYS A 129 4.21 -11.99 7.04
N LEU A 130 4.44 -12.31 5.78
CA LEU A 130 3.60 -11.81 4.67
C LEU A 130 2.16 -12.31 4.81
N LYS A 131 1.96 -13.59 5.10
CA LYS A 131 0.63 -14.15 5.39
C LYS A 131 -0.04 -13.43 6.56
N SER A 132 0.68 -13.24 7.66
CA SER A 132 0.17 -12.50 8.82
C SER A 132 -0.26 -11.08 8.46
N MET A 133 0.48 -10.38 7.61
CA MET A 133 0.11 -9.02 7.18
C MET A 133 -1.11 -9.00 6.27
N THR A 134 -1.21 -9.94 5.33
CA THR A 134 -2.40 -10.06 4.46
C THR A 134 -3.65 -10.44 5.25
N ASP A 135 -3.53 -11.33 6.23
CA ASP A 135 -4.63 -11.72 7.13
C ASP A 135 -5.05 -10.54 8.01
N LEU A 136 -4.10 -9.78 8.56
CA LEU A 136 -4.38 -8.58 9.34
C LEU A 136 -5.10 -7.52 8.50
N PHE A 137 -4.64 -7.29 7.27
CA PHE A 137 -5.29 -6.38 6.33
C PHE A 137 -6.75 -6.78 6.07
N TYR A 138 -6.99 -8.06 5.71
CA TYR A 138 -8.34 -8.56 5.44
C TYR A 138 -9.25 -8.49 6.68
N THR A 139 -8.73 -8.90 7.82
CA THR A 139 -9.45 -8.85 9.11
C THR A 139 -9.81 -7.42 9.48
N GLY A 140 -8.88 -6.48 9.37
CA GLY A 140 -9.13 -5.06 9.63
C GLY A 140 -10.24 -4.49 8.75
N MET A 141 -10.21 -4.80 7.47
CA MET A 141 -11.25 -4.40 6.51
C MET A 141 -12.62 -4.98 6.88
N LEU A 142 -12.67 -6.26 7.26
CA LEU A 142 -13.90 -6.94 7.66
C LEU A 142 -14.52 -6.29 8.92
N TYR A 143 -13.69 -6.00 9.93
CA TYR A 143 -14.15 -5.30 11.14
C TYR A 143 -14.63 -3.87 10.84
N ALA A 144 -13.92 -3.14 9.98
CA ALA A 144 -14.32 -1.80 9.58
C ALA A 144 -15.69 -1.81 8.84
N ALA A 145 -15.89 -2.76 7.93
CA ALA A 145 -17.17 -2.95 7.25
C ALA A 145 -18.29 -3.31 8.22
N ALA A 146 -18.10 -4.32 9.08
CA ALA A 146 -19.08 -4.76 10.06
C ALA A 146 -19.50 -3.62 10.99
N THR A 147 -18.55 -2.82 11.46
CA THR A 147 -18.81 -1.66 12.33
C THR A 147 -19.56 -0.56 11.58
N ALA A 148 -19.17 -0.27 10.33
CA ALA A 148 -19.84 0.76 9.52
C ALA A 148 -21.30 0.44 9.21
N PHE A 149 -21.61 -0.84 8.99
CA PHE A 149 -22.95 -1.30 8.66
C PHE A 149 -23.74 -1.90 9.85
N GLN A 150 -23.17 -1.81 11.05
CA GLN A 150 -23.80 -2.29 12.30
C GLN A 150 -24.21 -3.78 12.26
N THR A 151 -23.32 -4.61 11.69
CA THR A 151 -23.50 -6.05 11.56
C THR A 151 -22.44 -6.80 12.37
N SER A 152 -22.62 -8.12 12.58
CA SER A 152 -21.56 -8.95 13.15
C SER A 152 -20.54 -9.33 12.08
N VAL A 153 -19.25 -9.40 12.44
CA VAL A 153 -18.14 -9.79 11.54
C VAL A 153 -18.32 -11.20 10.95
N ASP A 154 -19.01 -12.09 11.66
CA ASP A 154 -19.20 -13.50 11.26
C ASP A 154 -20.37 -13.69 10.27
N THR A 155 -21.10 -12.63 9.93
CA THR A 155 -22.22 -12.73 9.00
C THR A 155 -21.74 -12.78 7.54
N GLU A 156 -22.44 -13.52 6.71
CA GLU A 156 -22.21 -13.54 5.27
C GLU A 156 -22.37 -12.14 4.65
N GLN A 157 -23.30 -11.35 5.20
CA GLN A 157 -23.50 -9.96 4.79
C GLN A 157 -22.23 -9.13 4.98
N SER A 158 -21.61 -9.15 6.17
CA SER A 158 -20.38 -8.40 6.45
C SER A 158 -19.21 -8.83 5.55
N GLN A 159 -19.07 -10.13 5.35
CA GLN A 159 -18.05 -10.68 4.46
C GLN A 159 -18.26 -10.26 3.00
N THR A 160 -19.50 -10.27 2.53
CA THR A 160 -19.86 -9.83 1.18
C THR A 160 -19.60 -8.35 1.01
N MET A 161 -19.99 -7.52 1.97
CA MET A 161 -19.75 -6.07 1.96
C MET A 161 -18.26 -5.74 1.92
N ALA A 162 -17.46 -6.41 2.75
CA ALA A 162 -16.00 -6.23 2.76
C ALA A 162 -15.38 -6.61 1.41
N ARG A 163 -15.78 -7.73 0.82
CA ARG A 163 -15.29 -8.17 -0.50
C ARG A 163 -15.68 -7.21 -1.62
N LEU A 164 -16.92 -6.71 -1.62
CA LEU A 164 -17.40 -5.72 -2.60
C LEU A 164 -16.63 -4.41 -2.48
N ALA A 165 -16.47 -3.90 -1.25
CA ALA A 165 -15.71 -2.68 -1.01
C ALA A 165 -14.25 -2.83 -1.45
N TRP A 166 -13.60 -3.95 -1.09
CA TRP A 166 -12.24 -4.21 -1.52
C TRP A 166 -12.12 -4.33 -3.04
N GLY A 167 -12.95 -5.12 -3.69
CA GLY A 167 -12.95 -5.26 -5.15
C GLY A 167 -13.14 -3.93 -5.85
N MET A 168 -13.99 -3.05 -5.32
CA MET A 168 -14.21 -1.71 -5.87
C MET A 168 -12.98 -0.81 -5.73
N VAL A 169 -12.44 -0.64 -4.50
CA VAL A 169 -11.28 0.24 -4.30
C VAL A 169 -10.04 -0.30 -5.00
N HIS A 170 -9.87 -1.62 -5.03
CA HIS A 170 -8.77 -2.29 -5.72
C HIS A 170 -8.85 -2.09 -7.24
N GLY A 171 -10.01 -2.35 -7.83
CA GLY A 171 -10.24 -2.13 -9.26
C GLY A 171 -10.07 -0.68 -9.65
N LEU A 172 -10.63 0.26 -8.88
CA LEU A 172 -10.47 1.69 -9.12
C LEU A 172 -9.00 2.13 -9.02
N SER A 173 -8.26 1.62 -8.03
CA SER A 173 -6.82 1.88 -7.89
C SER A 173 -6.05 1.46 -9.14
N TYR A 174 -6.27 0.24 -9.64
CA TYR A 174 -5.62 -0.21 -10.88
C TYR A 174 -6.01 0.61 -12.09
N LEU A 175 -7.29 0.96 -12.27
CA LEU A 175 -7.72 1.84 -13.37
C LEU A 175 -7.01 3.20 -13.34
N ILE A 176 -6.82 3.77 -12.14
CA ILE A 176 -6.13 5.05 -11.98
C ILE A 176 -4.63 4.91 -12.28
N ILE A 177 -3.94 3.96 -11.67
CA ILE A 177 -2.48 3.79 -11.86
C ILE A 177 -2.11 3.25 -13.25
N ASP A 178 -3.07 2.66 -13.99
CA ASP A 178 -2.94 2.27 -15.39
C ASP A 178 -3.27 3.41 -16.36
N GLY A 179 -3.60 4.62 -15.84
CA GLY A 179 -3.79 5.84 -16.63
C GLY A 179 -5.15 5.98 -17.30
N GLN A 180 -6.16 5.15 -16.95
CA GLN A 180 -7.49 5.22 -17.56
C GLN A 180 -8.17 6.58 -17.30
N PHE A 181 -7.78 7.29 -16.23
CA PHE A 181 -8.28 8.60 -15.84
C PHE A 181 -7.24 9.72 -16.00
N SER A 182 -6.20 9.52 -16.82
CA SER A 182 -5.13 10.50 -17.04
C SER A 182 -5.58 11.82 -17.68
N HIS A 183 -6.80 11.85 -18.22
CA HIS A 183 -7.44 13.05 -18.77
C HIS A 183 -8.05 13.96 -17.68
N LEU A 184 -8.20 13.48 -16.44
CA LEU A 184 -8.73 14.27 -15.33
C LEU A 184 -7.60 15.05 -14.64
N SER A 185 -7.91 16.26 -14.20
CA SER A 185 -7.08 16.99 -13.25
C SER A 185 -7.10 16.29 -11.87
N ASN A 186 -6.16 16.64 -11.00
CA ASN A 186 -6.12 16.08 -9.64
C ASN A 186 -7.42 16.38 -8.86
N ASP A 187 -8.01 17.56 -9.04
CA ASP A 187 -9.26 17.94 -8.35
C ASP A 187 -10.44 17.12 -8.88
N GLU A 188 -10.56 16.95 -10.19
CA GLU A 188 -11.59 16.11 -10.82
C GLU A 188 -11.43 14.63 -10.41
N LEU A 189 -10.20 14.12 -10.32
CA LEU A 189 -9.92 12.77 -9.87
C LEU A 189 -10.36 12.57 -8.40
N ASN A 190 -10.06 13.52 -7.52
CA ASN A 190 -10.48 13.48 -6.12
C ASN A 190 -12.01 13.49 -5.98
N ILE A 191 -12.70 14.37 -6.73
CA ILE A 191 -14.16 14.42 -6.76
C ILE A 191 -14.75 13.09 -7.26
N MET A 192 -14.17 12.51 -8.30
CA MET A 192 -14.60 11.21 -8.82
C MET A 192 -14.43 10.10 -7.79
N ILE A 193 -13.28 10.03 -7.09
CA ILE A 193 -13.04 9.06 -6.02
C ILE A 193 -14.09 9.21 -4.92
N ASP A 194 -14.35 10.43 -4.46
CA ASP A 194 -15.35 10.70 -3.43
C ASP A 194 -16.75 10.25 -3.85
N ASN A 195 -17.18 10.62 -5.04
CA ASN A 195 -18.50 10.24 -5.57
C ASN A 195 -18.67 8.72 -5.69
N VAL A 196 -17.64 7.99 -6.12
CA VAL A 196 -17.67 6.52 -6.24
C VAL A 196 -17.83 5.89 -4.85
N LEU A 197 -17.02 6.31 -3.89
CA LEU A 197 -17.03 5.77 -2.53
C LEU A 197 -18.35 6.06 -1.79
N GLU A 198 -18.86 7.30 -1.87
CA GLU A 198 -20.12 7.70 -1.27
C GLU A 198 -21.30 6.95 -1.88
N THR A 199 -21.32 6.80 -3.22
CA THR A 199 -22.36 6.04 -3.92
C THR A 199 -22.36 4.57 -3.49
N ALA A 200 -21.19 3.95 -3.38
CA ALA A 200 -21.08 2.57 -2.96
C ALA A 200 -21.64 2.34 -1.54
N ILE A 201 -21.33 3.23 -0.59
CA ILE A 201 -21.87 3.14 0.78
C ILE A 201 -23.39 3.37 0.79
N ALA A 202 -23.90 4.31 -0.01
CA ALA A 202 -25.34 4.60 -0.07
C ALA A 202 -26.17 3.42 -0.62
N VAL A 203 -25.63 2.70 -1.60
CA VAL A 203 -26.28 1.52 -2.20
C VAL A 203 -26.20 0.30 -1.26
N SER A 204 -25.08 0.14 -0.57
CA SER A 204 -24.83 -0.98 0.33
C SER A 204 -25.60 -0.90 1.67
N GLY A 205 -26.17 0.24 2.01
CA GLY A 205 -26.92 0.47 3.27
C GLY A 205 -28.44 0.31 3.15
N LYS A 206 -28.94 -0.15 2.01
CA LYS A 206 -30.35 -0.49 1.75
C LYS A 206 -30.56 -1.99 1.81
#